data_665efe49645590e2c049fd5907dc46a4
#
_entry.id   665efe49645590e2c049fd5907dc46a4
#
_cell.length_a   1.000
_cell.length_b   1.000
_cell.length_c   1.000
_cell.angle_alpha   90.00
_cell.angle_beta   90.00
_cell.angle_gamma   90.00
#
_symmetry.space_group_name_H-M   'P 1'
#
loop_
_entity.id
_entity.type
_entity.pdbx_description
1 polymer ?
#
loop_
_entity_poly.entity_id
_entity_poly.type
_entity_poly.pdbx_seq_one_letter_code
_entity_poly.pdbx_strand_id
1 'polypeptide(L)'
;MSKPSPAASQTAAPFALGHFVAGRHVAGTSGREGPVFNPATGALRGHVAFASDEETRAAIAAAEAALPAWSAITPLQRARIMFRFKALLEANADELALLLTSEHGKVLSDARGELTRGIEVVEFACGIPQ
;
A
#
# COMPACT_ATOMS: atom_id res chain seq x y z
N MET A 1 23.40 29.31 27.54
CA MET A 1 23.42 28.31 26.45
C MET A 1 21.99 28.12 25.96
N SER A 2 21.62 28.77 24.86
CA SER A 2 20.26 28.67 24.27
C SER A 2 20.12 27.32 23.58
N LYS A 3 19.03 26.61 23.92
CA LYS A 3 18.62 25.34 23.30
C LYS A 3 18.20 25.65 21.84
N PRO A 4 18.68 24.90 20.83
CA PRO A 4 18.23 25.12 19.47
C PRO A 4 16.74 24.82 19.37
N SER A 5 15.99 25.74 18.77
CA SER A 5 14.57 25.61 18.43
C SER A 5 14.40 24.40 17.49
N PRO A 6 13.36 23.56 17.66
CA PRO A 6 13.13 22.48 16.71
C PRO A 6 12.86 23.07 15.34
N ALA A 7 13.61 22.58 14.34
CA ALA A 7 13.45 22.97 12.95
C ALA A 7 11.98 22.82 12.54
N ALA A 8 11.44 23.89 11.95
CA ALA A 8 10.11 23.91 11.38
C ALA A 8 9.98 22.73 10.40
N SER A 9 9.07 21.80 10.69
CA SER A 9 8.69 20.72 9.79
C SER A 9 8.27 21.36 8.46
N GLN A 10 9.04 21.14 7.41
CA GLN A 10 8.63 21.48 6.05
C GLN A 10 7.40 20.63 5.77
N THR A 11 6.23 21.25 5.77
CA THR A 11 5.00 20.63 5.30
C THR A 11 5.16 20.37 3.81
N ALA A 12 5.41 19.10 3.45
CA ALA A 12 5.37 18.69 2.06
C ALA A 12 4.02 19.10 1.45
N ALA A 13 4.03 19.52 0.17
CA ALA A 13 2.81 19.88 -0.53
C ALA A 13 1.78 18.73 -0.44
N PRO A 14 0.48 19.02 -0.29
CA PRO A 14 -0.54 17.98 -0.24
C PRO A 14 -0.47 17.08 -1.47
N PHE A 15 -0.49 15.76 -1.26
CA PHE A 15 -0.52 14.79 -2.34
C PHE A 15 -1.96 14.49 -2.79
N ALA A 16 -2.12 14.00 -4.02
CA ALA A 16 -3.37 13.44 -4.52
C ALA A 16 -3.16 11.95 -4.84
N LEU A 17 -3.99 11.09 -4.24
CA LEU A 17 -3.98 9.66 -4.49
C LEU A 17 -5.15 9.28 -5.40
N GLY A 18 -4.84 8.58 -6.50
CA GLY A 18 -5.82 7.94 -7.37
C GLY A 18 -5.96 6.45 -7.06
N HIS A 19 -6.32 5.68 -8.09
CA HIS A 19 -6.50 4.24 -8.01
C HIS A 19 -5.29 3.50 -8.60
N PHE A 20 -5.15 2.22 -8.27
CA PHE A 20 -4.20 1.32 -8.91
C PHE A 20 -4.97 0.16 -9.53
N VAL A 21 -5.09 0.15 -10.85
CA VAL A 21 -5.91 -0.83 -11.59
C VAL A 21 -5.13 -1.38 -12.77
N ALA A 22 -5.19 -2.69 -12.97
CA ALA A 22 -4.50 -3.39 -14.06
C ALA A 22 -2.99 -3.07 -14.12
N GLY A 23 -2.33 -2.98 -12.96
CA GLY A 23 -0.89 -2.75 -12.85
C GLY A 23 -0.44 -1.29 -13.07
N ARG A 24 -1.35 -0.32 -13.08
CA ARG A 24 -1.04 1.10 -13.33
C ARG A 24 -1.82 2.05 -12.43
N HIS A 25 -1.26 3.21 -12.21
CA HIS A 25 -1.96 4.32 -11.56
C HIS A 25 -2.99 4.93 -12.52
N VAL A 26 -4.21 5.17 -11.99
CA VAL A 26 -5.33 5.78 -12.70
C VAL A 26 -5.85 6.92 -11.83
N ALA A 27 -5.97 8.12 -12.38
CA ALA A 27 -6.61 9.23 -11.67
C ALA A 27 -8.09 8.94 -11.46
N GLY A 28 -8.65 9.37 -10.32
CA GLY A 28 -10.09 9.32 -10.09
C GLY A 28 -10.83 10.33 -10.96
N THR A 29 -11.98 9.95 -11.49
CA THR A 29 -12.80 10.78 -12.38
C THR A 29 -14.16 11.17 -11.79
N SER A 30 -14.51 10.65 -10.60
CA SER A 30 -15.82 10.92 -9.97
C SER A 30 -16.00 12.37 -9.51
N GLY A 31 -14.93 13.16 -9.41
CA GLY A 31 -14.93 14.50 -8.80
C GLY A 31 -15.13 14.48 -7.28
N ARG A 32 -15.23 13.30 -6.65
CA ARG A 32 -15.36 13.15 -5.20
C ARG A 32 -14.02 12.73 -4.61
N GLU A 33 -13.65 13.33 -3.49
CA GLU A 33 -12.42 13.00 -2.78
C GLU A 33 -12.62 13.06 -1.26
N GLY A 34 -11.72 12.42 -0.51
CA GLY A 34 -11.67 12.48 0.93
C GLY A 34 -10.31 13.00 1.41
N PRO A 35 -10.27 13.78 2.50
CA PRO A 35 -9.02 14.26 3.07
C PRO A 35 -8.24 13.12 3.75
N VAL A 36 -6.91 13.16 3.63
CA VAL A 36 -5.98 12.29 4.34
C VAL A 36 -5.21 13.11 5.34
N PHE A 37 -5.30 12.74 6.61
CA PHE A 37 -4.68 13.48 7.71
C PHE A 37 -3.45 12.73 8.26
N ASN A 38 -2.51 13.48 8.81
CA ASN A 38 -1.46 12.91 9.64
C ASN A 38 -2.07 12.47 10.97
N PRO A 39 -2.04 11.18 11.32
CA PRO A 39 -2.70 10.66 12.52
C PRO A 39 -2.07 11.16 13.84
N ALA A 40 -0.81 11.59 13.80
CA ALA A 40 -0.10 12.10 14.99
C ALA A 40 -0.36 13.58 15.25
N THR A 41 -0.66 14.38 14.22
CA THR A 41 -0.78 15.85 14.34
C THR A 41 -2.15 16.40 13.94
N GLY A 42 -2.96 15.61 13.23
CA GLY A 42 -4.22 16.06 12.64
C GLY A 42 -4.05 16.98 11.41
N ALA A 43 -2.84 17.23 10.96
CA ALA A 43 -2.59 18.08 9.80
C ALA A 43 -3.01 17.38 8.50
N LEU A 44 -3.62 18.13 7.58
CA LEU A 44 -3.96 17.62 6.24
C LEU A 44 -2.67 17.27 5.47
N ARG A 45 -2.59 16.05 4.95
CA ARG A 45 -1.47 15.55 4.12
C ARG A 45 -1.82 15.52 2.64
N GLY A 46 -3.08 15.31 2.30
CA GLY A 46 -3.51 15.18 0.91
C GLY A 46 -4.95 14.73 0.79
N HIS A 47 -5.30 14.27 -0.40
CA HIS A 47 -6.64 13.78 -0.72
C HIS A 47 -6.56 12.45 -1.45
N VAL A 48 -7.58 11.60 -1.24
CA VAL A 48 -7.78 10.35 -1.97
C VAL A 48 -9.05 10.46 -2.81
N ALA A 49 -8.95 10.12 -4.10
CA ALA A 49 -10.11 10.09 -4.98
C ALA A 49 -11.04 8.94 -4.60
N PHE A 50 -12.36 9.20 -4.53
CA PHE A 50 -13.37 8.15 -4.44
C PHE A 50 -13.77 7.69 -5.82
N ALA A 51 -13.83 6.37 -6.01
CA ALA A 51 -14.22 5.81 -7.29
C ALA A 51 -15.69 6.11 -7.62
N SER A 52 -16.00 6.27 -8.90
CA SER A 52 -17.35 6.18 -9.42
C SER A 52 -17.80 4.71 -9.54
N ASP A 53 -19.09 4.49 -9.79
CA ASP A 53 -19.60 3.13 -10.06
C ASP A 53 -18.97 2.54 -11.33
N GLU A 54 -18.73 3.36 -12.35
CA GLU A 54 -18.08 2.96 -13.59
C GLU A 54 -16.62 2.56 -13.35
N GLU A 55 -15.86 3.33 -12.58
CA GLU A 55 -14.47 3.02 -12.22
C GLU A 55 -14.40 1.73 -11.40
N THR A 56 -15.33 1.52 -10.47
CA THR A 56 -15.43 0.30 -9.68
C THR A 56 -15.72 -0.91 -10.56
N ARG A 57 -16.70 -0.81 -11.48
CA ARG A 57 -17.01 -1.88 -12.43
C ARG A 57 -15.85 -2.17 -13.39
N ALA A 58 -15.15 -1.14 -13.85
CA ALA A 58 -13.97 -1.30 -14.69
C ALA A 58 -12.83 -2.03 -13.97
N ALA A 59 -12.61 -1.75 -12.68
CA ALA A 59 -11.62 -2.45 -11.86
C ALA A 59 -11.98 -3.93 -11.67
N ILE A 60 -13.26 -4.23 -11.42
CA ILE A 60 -13.78 -5.61 -11.34
C ILE A 60 -13.59 -6.34 -12.66
N ALA A 61 -13.97 -5.71 -13.78
CA ALA A 61 -13.81 -6.30 -15.11
C ALA A 61 -12.35 -6.56 -15.47
N ALA A 62 -11.43 -5.67 -15.07
CA ALA A 62 -10.00 -5.86 -15.26
C ALA A 62 -9.46 -7.08 -14.47
N ALA A 63 -9.93 -7.29 -13.27
CA ALA A 63 -9.58 -8.46 -12.47
C ALA A 63 -10.18 -9.75 -13.07
N GLU A 64 -11.43 -9.73 -13.51
CA GLU A 64 -12.09 -10.84 -14.20
C GLU A 64 -11.36 -11.24 -15.49
N ALA A 65 -10.96 -10.25 -16.30
CA ALA A 65 -10.20 -10.48 -17.52
C ALA A 65 -8.81 -11.10 -17.28
N ALA A 66 -8.20 -10.84 -16.13
CA ALA A 66 -6.90 -11.43 -15.76
C ALA A 66 -7.01 -12.87 -15.24
N LEU A 67 -8.17 -13.28 -14.73
CA LEU A 67 -8.38 -14.56 -14.07
C LEU A 67 -8.06 -15.79 -14.95
N PRO A 68 -8.46 -15.87 -16.24
CA PRO A 68 -8.17 -17.04 -17.07
C PRO A 68 -6.66 -17.32 -17.19
N ALA A 69 -5.85 -16.28 -17.46
CA ALA A 69 -4.41 -16.41 -17.59
C ALA A 69 -3.76 -16.79 -16.25
N TRP A 70 -4.22 -16.18 -15.14
CA TRP A 70 -3.72 -16.48 -13.81
C TRP A 70 -4.04 -17.91 -13.37
N SER A 71 -5.26 -18.38 -13.63
CA SER A 71 -5.69 -19.74 -13.26
C SER A 71 -5.04 -20.83 -14.11
N ALA A 72 -4.63 -20.52 -15.34
CA ALA A 72 -3.97 -21.46 -16.23
C ALA A 72 -2.51 -21.76 -15.84
N ILE A 73 -1.83 -20.88 -15.12
CA ILE A 73 -0.47 -21.16 -14.63
C ILE A 73 -0.50 -22.17 -13.47
N THR A 74 0.53 -23.02 -13.41
CA THR A 74 0.58 -24.08 -12.40
C THR A 74 0.69 -23.50 -10.97
N PRO A 75 0.22 -24.23 -9.93
CA PRO A 75 0.40 -23.83 -8.54
C PRO A 75 1.86 -23.49 -8.21
N LEU A 76 2.83 -24.29 -8.68
CA LEU A 76 4.26 -24.02 -8.49
C LEU A 76 4.71 -22.68 -9.09
N GLN A 77 4.21 -22.33 -10.28
CA GLN A 77 4.52 -21.04 -10.89
C GLN A 77 3.94 -19.87 -10.09
N ARG A 78 2.73 -20.01 -9.56
CA ARG A 78 2.14 -19.02 -8.64
C ARG A 78 2.94 -18.90 -7.34
N ALA A 79 3.36 -20.02 -6.75
CA ALA A 79 4.24 -20.01 -5.57
C ALA A 79 5.55 -19.24 -5.83
N ARG A 80 6.17 -19.42 -7.00
CA ARG A 80 7.39 -18.66 -7.36
C ARG A 80 7.17 -17.15 -7.44
N ILE A 81 5.97 -16.71 -7.81
CA ILE A 81 5.59 -15.29 -7.77
C ILE A 81 5.52 -14.81 -6.31
N MET A 82 4.90 -15.61 -5.43
CA MET A 82 4.80 -15.30 -4.00
C MET A 82 6.17 -15.26 -3.31
N PHE A 83 7.09 -16.16 -3.65
CA PHE A 83 8.48 -16.10 -3.16
C PHE A 83 9.19 -14.80 -3.57
N ARG A 84 9.01 -14.33 -4.81
CA ARG A 84 9.57 -13.04 -5.25
C ARG A 84 8.91 -11.87 -4.51
N PHE A 85 7.61 -11.94 -4.28
CA PHE A 85 6.89 -10.95 -3.48
C PHE A 85 7.42 -10.88 -2.05
N LYS A 86 7.61 -12.04 -1.38
CA LYS A 86 8.23 -12.12 -0.06
C LYS A 86 9.59 -11.44 -0.03
N ALA A 87 10.47 -11.78 -0.99
CA ALA A 87 11.81 -11.18 -1.06
C ALA A 87 11.77 -9.66 -1.24
N LEU A 88 10.81 -9.13 -1.98
CA LEU A 88 10.61 -7.68 -2.13
C LEU A 88 10.12 -7.03 -0.82
N LEU A 89 9.22 -7.67 -0.08
CA LEU A 89 8.78 -7.17 1.22
C LEU A 89 9.95 -7.11 2.21
N GLU A 90 10.78 -8.15 2.27
CA GLU A 90 11.97 -8.19 3.13
C GLU A 90 12.99 -7.12 2.74
N ALA A 91 13.25 -6.95 1.45
CA ALA A 91 14.21 -5.97 0.95
C ALA A 91 13.77 -4.51 1.22
N ASN A 92 12.46 -4.25 1.35
CA ASN A 92 11.91 -2.92 1.58
C ASN A 92 11.29 -2.76 2.99
N ALA A 93 11.64 -3.65 3.93
CA ALA A 93 10.97 -3.71 5.23
C ALA A 93 11.05 -2.41 6.03
N ASP A 94 12.18 -1.71 6.04
CA ASP A 94 12.34 -0.46 6.76
C ASP A 94 11.48 0.67 6.15
N GLU A 95 11.42 0.76 4.83
CA GLU A 95 10.57 1.74 4.14
C GLU A 95 9.08 1.47 4.41
N LEU A 96 8.66 0.21 4.31
CA LEU A 96 7.28 -0.21 4.59
C LEU A 96 6.89 0.05 6.04
N ALA A 97 7.79 -0.19 7.00
CA ALA A 97 7.53 0.12 8.41
C ALA A 97 7.38 1.63 8.65
N LEU A 98 8.19 2.46 7.98
CA LEU A 98 8.05 3.93 8.04
C LEU A 98 6.72 4.39 7.44
N LEU A 99 6.28 3.80 6.33
CA LEU A 99 4.97 4.07 5.73
C LEU A 99 3.84 3.70 6.69
N LEU A 100 3.88 2.52 7.31
CA LEU A 100 2.91 2.10 8.33
C LEU A 100 2.83 3.09 9.48
N THR A 101 3.99 3.54 10.01
CA THR A 101 4.04 4.56 11.05
C THR A 101 3.39 5.86 10.60
N SER A 102 3.67 6.30 9.38
CA SER A 102 3.15 7.57 8.86
C SER A 102 1.65 7.55 8.58
N GLU A 103 1.10 6.40 8.20
CA GLU A 103 -0.33 6.25 7.88
C GLU A 103 -1.18 5.92 9.10
N HIS A 104 -0.64 5.12 10.03
CA HIS A 104 -1.38 4.65 11.19
C HIS A 104 -1.12 5.49 12.46
N GLY A 105 0.06 6.10 12.58
CA GLY A 105 0.47 6.85 13.79
C GLY A 105 1.08 6.00 14.89
N LYS A 106 1.27 4.69 14.68
CA LYS A 106 1.95 3.80 15.64
C LYS A 106 3.47 4.03 15.67
N VAL A 107 4.11 3.62 16.76
CA VAL A 107 5.57 3.67 16.86
C VAL A 107 6.24 2.70 15.90
N LEU A 108 7.44 3.03 15.43
CA LEU A 108 8.14 2.26 14.40
C LEU A 108 8.42 0.80 14.81
N SER A 109 8.69 0.53 16.09
CA SER A 109 8.88 -0.84 16.59
C SER A 109 7.63 -1.71 16.37
N ASP A 110 6.44 -1.15 16.64
CA ASP A 110 5.18 -1.87 16.43
C ASP A 110 4.87 -2.07 14.94
N ALA A 111 5.18 -1.06 14.10
CA ALA A 111 5.06 -1.16 12.65
C ALA A 111 5.94 -2.28 12.08
N ARG A 112 7.18 -2.43 12.56
CA ARG A 112 8.07 -3.54 12.20
C ARG A 112 7.51 -4.90 12.62
N GLY A 113 6.99 -5.00 13.85
CA GLY A 113 6.36 -6.23 14.33
C GLY A 113 5.12 -6.63 13.51
N GLU A 114 4.32 -5.66 13.09
CA GLU A 114 3.16 -5.91 12.22
C GLU A 114 3.58 -6.37 10.82
N LEU A 115 4.59 -5.71 10.23
CA LEU A 115 5.14 -6.11 8.94
C LEU A 115 5.71 -7.53 8.98
N THR A 116 6.41 -7.91 10.07
CA THR A 116 6.93 -9.27 10.25
C THR A 116 5.80 -10.29 10.18
N ARG A 117 4.71 -10.06 10.90
CA ARG A 117 3.52 -10.96 10.83
C ARG A 117 2.91 -11.04 9.44
N GLY A 118 2.87 -9.91 8.70
CA GLY A 118 2.43 -9.90 7.31
C GLY A 118 3.33 -10.74 6.40
N ILE A 119 4.65 -10.66 6.58
CA ILE A 119 5.63 -11.47 5.83
C ILE A 119 5.47 -12.97 6.15
N GLU A 120 5.25 -13.34 7.40
CA GLU A 120 4.97 -14.73 7.81
C GLU A 120 3.73 -15.31 7.12
N VAL A 121 2.67 -14.51 6.95
CA VAL A 121 1.48 -14.93 6.18
C VAL A 121 1.81 -15.16 4.71
N VAL A 122 2.60 -14.29 4.09
CA VAL A 122 3.07 -14.46 2.72
C VAL A 122 3.94 -15.71 2.59
N GLU A 123 4.82 -15.98 3.55
CA GLU A 123 5.64 -17.18 3.60
C GLU A 123 4.79 -18.44 3.68
N PHE A 124 3.78 -18.46 4.55
CA PHE A 124 2.82 -19.56 4.60
C PHE A 124 2.13 -19.75 3.24
N ALA A 125 1.72 -18.66 2.57
CA ALA A 125 1.08 -18.72 1.26
C ALA A 125 2.00 -19.30 0.16
N CYS A 126 3.33 -19.17 0.29
CA CYS A 126 4.29 -19.79 -0.62
C CYS A 126 4.25 -21.34 -0.57
N GLY A 127 3.83 -21.92 0.58
CA GLY A 127 3.74 -23.37 0.79
C GLY A 127 2.40 -23.99 0.39
N ILE A 128 1.34 -23.22 0.14
CA ILE A 128 0.00 -23.73 -0.18
C ILE A 128 -0.04 -24.73 -1.34
N PRO A 129 0.78 -24.63 -2.40
CA PRO A 129 0.77 -25.58 -3.51
C PRO A 129 1.33 -26.98 -3.19
N GLN A 130 1.91 -27.18 -2.03
CA GLN A 130 2.47 -28.44 -1.57
C GLN A 130 1.43 -29.26 -0.79
#